data_50ff791ffeac057ede9d77ba171d4094
#
_entry.id   50ff791ffeac057ede9d77ba171d4094
#
_cell.length_a   1.000
_cell.length_b   1.000
_cell.length_c   1.000
_cell.angle_alpha   90.00
_cell.angle_beta   90.00
_cell.angle_gamma   90.00
#
_symmetry.space_group_name_H-M   'P 1'
#
loop_
_entity.id
_entity.type
_entity.pdbx_description
1 polymer ?
#
loop_
_entity_poly.entity_id
_entity_poly.type
_entity_poly.pdbx_seq_one_letter_code
_entity_poly.pdbx_strand_id
1 'polypeptide(L)'
;MIYLLSAIVLLGVLIAIHEFGHFIVGRMCNIHIYRFSIGMGPVIYKKLDKHGTEFALSALPLGGYVAFHTEKAAEEELELQQPLTPEQNENTFESKPKWQRALVMLAGPVANFILAIGILSVIFVNSVERQFIPEVSNVSSQYLKSNSSLKAGDILISINEKQVSSLQDIRLELLSLSGTNGMINFNFITGSRASEYTVSVPVENYLSNPDEQNAPENFMGFDLSMKLQPTVGVIAKDSEAAKSGLMINDRILAVNSQSIKSFEDLRVFLQDYQGSDLDLKILRAEQTLYLNVPLSTRINTDGNEEKYIGIMPGLKRSFFDSLSKGAYETYNLSIKTLTFVGKMITRDLGTQNLSGPIGIVQMAGDTAKAGFMPFLYLMALLSISLGVLNLLPIPVLDGGQLVMLGIEAVRGSPMPEKMENLFYMSGWVAVGFLMIFAVFNDISKFL
;
A
#
# COMPACT_ATOMS: atom_id res chain seq x y z
N MET A 1 -22.80 -15.99 -3.18
CA MET A 1 -21.74 -17.02 -3.15
C MET A 1 -20.34 -16.43 -3.31
N ILE A 2 -20.05 -15.58 -4.31
CA ILE A 2 -18.72 -14.98 -4.52
C ILE A 2 -18.22 -14.16 -3.33
N TYR A 3 -19.08 -13.37 -2.67
CA TYR A 3 -18.74 -12.56 -1.50
C TYR A 3 -18.22 -13.39 -0.33
N LEU A 4 -18.91 -14.47 0.00
CA LEU A 4 -18.51 -15.35 1.10
C LEU A 4 -17.23 -16.11 0.76
N LEU A 5 -17.13 -16.63 -0.47
CA LEU A 5 -15.94 -17.38 -0.91
C LEU A 5 -14.70 -16.48 -0.95
N SER A 6 -14.82 -15.28 -1.51
CA SER A 6 -13.71 -14.32 -1.56
C SER A 6 -13.28 -13.87 -0.16
N ALA A 7 -14.22 -13.65 0.77
CA ALA A 7 -13.91 -13.34 2.15
C ALA A 7 -13.20 -14.48 2.88
N ILE A 8 -13.63 -15.73 2.68
CA ILE A 8 -12.99 -16.92 3.26
C ILE A 8 -11.55 -17.05 2.73
N VAL A 9 -11.34 -16.89 1.42
CA VAL A 9 -9.99 -16.94 0.84
C VAL A 9 -9.14 -15.81 1.37
N LEU A 10 -9.66 -14.58 1.39
CA LEU A 10 -8.97 -13.39 1.86
C LEU A 10 -8.51 -13.55 3.31
N LEU A 11 -9.45 -13.77 4.22
CA LEU A 11 -9.17 -13.91 5.66
C LEU A 11 -8.35 -15.17 5.95
N GLY A 12 -8.66 -16.27 5.27
CA GLY A 12 -7.93 -17.53 5.44
C GLY A 12 -6.46 -17.40 5.10
N VAL A 13 -6.11 -16.73 4.00
CA VAL A 13 -4.70 -16.47 3.61
C VAL A 13 -4.02 -15.56 4.62
N LEU A 14 -4.67 -14.45 5.00
CA LEU A 14 -4.10 -13.48 5.94
C LEU A 14 -3.79 -14.10 7.29
N ILE A 15 -4.73 -14.86 7.83
CA ILE A 15 -4.59 -15.55 9.12
C ILE A 15 -3.55 -16.66 9.01
N ALA A 16 -3.62 -17.50 7.97
CA ALA A 16 -2.67 -18.60 7.80
C ALA A 16 -1.22 -18.11 7.73
N ILE A 17 -0.95 -17.00 7.04
CA ILE A 17 0.39 -16.41 6.95
C ILE A 17 0.82 -15.81 8.28
N HIS A 18 -0.08 -15.15 8.99
CA HIS A 18 0.17 -14.61 10.33
C HIS A 18 0.58 -15.72 11.31
N GLU A 19 -0.25 -16.74 11.44
CA GLU A 19 0.01 -17.89 12.31
C GLU A 19 1.27 -18.66 11.87
N PHE A 20 1.51 -18.75 10.56
CA PHE A 20 2.70 -19.37 10.03
C PHE A 20 3.97 -18.63 10.42
N GLY A 21 3.93 -17.31 10.57
CA GLY A 21 5.03 -16.52 11.13
C GLY A 21 5.39 -16.98 12.53
N HIS A 22 4.43 -17.05 13.45
CA HIS A 22 4.62 -17.56 14.81
C HIS A 22 5.15 -19.00 14.83
N PHE A 23 4.54 -19.84 14.01
CA PHE A 23 4.91 -21.26 13.90
C PHE A 23 6.35 -21.45 13.49
N ILE A 24 6.81 -20.80 12.42
CA ILE A 24 8.16 -21.02 11.88
C ILE A 24 9.22 -20.52 12.85
N VAL A 25 9.03 -19.34 13.46
CA VAL A 25 9.98 -18.78 14.42
C VAL A 25 9.94 -19.54 15.75
N GLY A 26 8.77 -20.00 16.20
CA GLY A 26 8.66 -20.88 17.35
C GLY A 26 9.47 -22.16 17.19
N ARG A 27 9.37 -22.79 16.02
CA ARG A 27 10.21 -23.96 15.69
C ARG A 27 11.71 -23.65 15.61
N MET A 28 12.09 -22.52 15.02
CA MET A 28 13.49 -22.08 14.98
C MET A 28 14.06 -21.84 16.38
N CYS A 29 13.23 -21.48 17.34
CA CYS A 29 13.57 -21.31 18.74
C CYS A 29 13.49 -22.62 19.55
N ASN A 30 13.24 -23.75 18.89
CA ASN A 30 13.05 -25.07 19.54
C ASN A 30 11.95 -25.06 20.61
N ILE A 31 10.84 -24.34 20.37
CA ILE A 31 9.64 -24.40 21.19
C ILE A 31 8.75 -25.51 20.62
N HIS A 32 8.28 -26.42 21.48
CA HIS A 32 7.33 -27.44 21.04
C HIS A 32 5.97 -26.81 20.75
N ILE A 33 5.38 -27.17 19.60
CA ILE A 33 4.09 -26.64 19.13
C ILE A 33 3.11 -27.81 19.03
N TYR A 34 2.06 -27.76 19.86
CA TYR A 34 1.03 -28.80 19.86
C TYR A 34 0.15 -28.76 18.63
N ARG A 35 -0.32 -27.54 18.27
CA ARG A 35 -1.26 -27.38 17.17
C ARG A 35 -1.01 -26.09 16.42
N PHE A 36 -1.13 -26.21 15.11
CA PHE A 36 -1.26 -25.10 14.17
C PHE A 36 -2.65 -25.18 13.55
N SER A 37 -3.53 -24.21 13.84
CA SER A 37 -4.90 -24.23 13.34
C SER A 37 -5.20 -23.02 12.47
N ILE A 38 -5.77 -23.29 11.30
CA ILE A 38 -6.41 -22.28 10.48
C ILE A 38 -7.90 -22.34 10.78
N GLY A 39 -8.47 -21.25 11.29
CA GLY A 39 -9.83 -21.19 11.78
C GLY A 39 -9.95 -21.55 13.27
N MET A 40 -11.15 -21.35 13.80
CA MET A 40 -11.53 -21.62 15.18
C MET A 40 -12.71 -22.59 15.26
N GLY A 41 -12.97 -23.14 16.45
CA GLY A 41 -14.09 -24.04 16.72
C GLY A 41 -13.80 -25.50 16.36
N PRO A 42 -14.83 -26.30 16.01
CA PRO A 42 -14.67 -27.74 15.73
C PRO A 42 -13.68 -28.00 14.59
N VAL A 43 -12.76 -28.93 14.80
CA VAL A 43 -11.78 -29.33 13.79
C VAL A 43 -12.46 -30.20 12.73
N ILE A 44 -12.39 -29.77 11.46
CA ILE A 44 -12.91 -30.50 10.30
C ILE A 44 -11.88 -31.51 9.77
N TYR A 45 -10.62 -31.07 9.72
CA TYR A 45 -9.52 -31.89 9.21
C TYR A 45 -8.28 -31.68 10.06
N LYS A 46 -7.56 -32.75 10.35
CA LYS A 46 -6.31 -32.71 11.09
C LYS A 46 -5.28 -33.70 10.57
N LYS A 47 -4.03 -33.33 10.67
CA LYS A 47 -2.88 -34.16 10.30
C LYS A 47 -1.70 -33.89 11.24
N LEU A 48 -1.12 -34.94 11.78
CA LEU A 48 0.09 -34.85 12.61
C LEU A 48 1.35 -34.82 11.72
N ASP A 49 2.30 -33.96 12.04
CA ASP A 49 3.60 -33.92 11.37
C ASP A 49 4.64 -34.80 12.09
N LYS A 50 5.88 -34.85 11.55
CA LYS A 50 6.99 -35.64 12.10
C LYS A 50 7.45 -35.15 13.49
N HIS A 51 7.11 -33.94 13.89
CA HIS A 51 7.54 -33.30 15.13
C HIS A 51 6.46 -33.29 16.21
N GLY A 52 5.34 -33.98 15.95
CA GLY A 52 4.21 -34.05 16.87
C GLY A 52 3.27 -32.88 16.83
N THR A 53 3.41 -31.94 15.87
CA THR A 53 2.46 -30.82 15.72
C THR A 53 1.24 -31.28 14.93
N GLU A 54 0.05 -31.04 15.46
CA GLU A 54 -1.23 -31.25 14.77
C GLU A 54 -1.56 -30.02 13.88
N PHE A 55 -1.54 -30.22 12.57
CA PHE A 55 -2.07 -29.24 11.62
C PHE A 55 -3.57 -29.41 11.50
N ALA A 56 -4.34 -28.40 11.87
CA ALA A 56 -5.81 -28.46 11.92
C ALA A 56 -6.43 -27.40 11.00
N LEU A 57 -7.56 -27.78 10.39
CA LEU A 57 -8.48 -26.86 9.73
C LEU A 57 -9.79 -26.89 10.51
N SER A 58 -10.21 -25.74 11.02
CA SER A 58 -11.40 -25.59 11.86
C SER A 58 -12.56 -24.99 11.09
N ALA A 59 -13.78 -25.19 11.59
CA ALA A 59 -15.04 -24.89 10.89
C ALA A 59 -15.30 -23.40 10.67
N LEU A 60 -14.83 -22.54 11.58
CA LEU A 60 -15.06 -21.10 11.51
C LEU A 60 -13.80 -20.42 10.95
N PRO A 61 -13.85 -19.79 9.76
CA PRO A 61 -12.70 -19.11 9.15
C PRO A 61 -12.45 -17.75 9.80
N LEU A 62 -12.70 -17.62 11.09
CA LEU A 62 -12.53 -16.40 11.90
C LEU A 62 -11.37 -16.61 12.85
N GLY A 63 -10.16 -16.26 12.40
CA GLY A 63 -8.95 -16.43 13.20
C GLY A 63 -8.19 -17.73 12.92
N GLY A 64 -7.13 -17.92 13.66
CA GLY A 64 -6.28 -19.11 13.73
C GLY A 64 -5.54 -19.07 15.05
N TYR A 65 -4.71 -20.07 15.30
CA TYR A 65 -3.83 -20.05 16.47
C TYR A 65 -2.68 -21.05 16.35
N VAL A 66 -1.58 -20.70 17.00
CA VAL A 66 -0.46 -21.60 17.26
C VAL A 66 -0.43 -21.91 18.74
N ALA A 67 -0.68 -23.18 19.10
CA ALA A 67 -0.63 -23.63 20.48
C ALA A 67 0.81 -24.05 20.82
N PHE A 68 1.53 -23.18 21.51
CA PHE A 68 2.86 -23.48 22.03
C PHE A 68 2.78 -24.32 23.31
N HIS A 69 3.80 -25.11 23.57
CA HIS A 69 3.99 -25.74 24.85
C HIS A 69 4.33 -24.67 25.88
N THR A 70 3.49 -24.53 26.91
CA THR A 70 3.64 -23.60 28.03
C THR A 70 3.69 -24.38 29.33
N GLU A 71 4.22 -23.76 30.39
CA GLU A 71 4.23 -24.39 31.72
C GLU A 71 2.81 -24.70 32.20
N LYS A 72 1.84 -23.78 31.96
CA LYS A 72 0.42 -24.00 32.28
C LYS A 72 -0.19 -25.15 31.48
N ALA A 73 0.11 -25.25 30.20
CA ALA A 73 -0.39 -26.33 29.33
C ALA A 73 0.16 -27.70 29.75
N ALA A 74 1.36 -27.75 30.31
CA ALA A 74 1.96 -28.94 30.88
C ALA A 74 1.28 -29.40 32.17
N GLU A 75 0.82 -28.43 33.01
CA GLU A 75 0.11 -28.72 34.27
C GLU A 75 -1.35 -29.16 34.03
N GLU A 76 -2.01 -28.65 33.00
CA GLU A 76 -3.42 -28.93 32.67
C GLU A 76 -3.64 -30.28 31.93
N GLU A 77 -2.58 -31.11 31.78
CA GLU A 77 -2.65 -32.40 31.06
C GLU A 77 -3.50 -32.31 29.79
N LEU A 78 -3.15 -31.39 28.87
CA LEU A 78 -3.80 -31.34 27.57
C LEU A 78 -3.77 -32.72 26.92
N GLU A 79 -4.90 -33.22 26.45
CA GLU A 79 -5.03 -34.49 25.74
C GLU A 79 -4.11 -34.50 24.50
N LEU A 80 -2.88 -34.89 24.71
CA LEU A 80 -1.87 -35.00 23.66
C LEU A 80 -2.12 -36.28 22.88
N GLN A 81 -2.09 -36.20 21.57
CA GLN A 81 -2.20 -37.40 20.71
C GLN A 81 -0.98 -38.33 20.84
N GLN A 82 0.15 -37.79 21.29
CA GLN A 82 1.37 -38.55 21.61
C GLN A 82 2.03 -37.96 22.84
N PRO A 83 2.61 -38.79 23.74
CA PRO A 83 3.38 -38.31 24.85
C PRO A 83 4.61 -37.55 24.38
N LEU A 84 4.89 -36.41 25.03
CA LEU A 84 6.07 -35.61 24.75
C LEU A 84 7.36 -36.36 25.12
N THR A 85 8.42 -36.19 24.33
CA THR A 85 9.73 -36.60 24.72
C THR A 85 10.24 -35.74 25.90
N PRO A 86 11.16 -36.21 26.74
CA PRO A 86 11.74 -35.40 27.82
C PRO A 86 12.27 -34.05 27.33
N GLU A 87 12.93 -34.02 26.17
CA GLU A 87 13.45 -32.82 25.55
C GLU A 87 12.34 -31.86 25.12
N GLN A 88 11.22 -32.32 24.58
CA GLN A 88 10.08 -31.52 24.23
C GLN A 88 9.40 -30.93 25.47
N ASN A 89 9.35 -31.69 26.56
CA ASN A 89 8.74 -31.26 27.81
C ASN A 89 9.55 -30.14 28.51
N GLU A 90 10.87 -30.10 28.34
CA GLU A 90 11.73 -29.02 28.84
C GLU A 90 11.71 -27.75 27.97
N ASN A 91 11.26 -27.85 26.72
CA ASN A 91 11.28 -26.76 25.76
C ASN A 91 9.93 -26.00 25.72
N THR A 92 9.55 -25.43 26.84
CA THR A 92 8.37 -24.55 26.96
C THR A 92 8.64 -23.17 26.41
N PHE A 93 7.57 -22.41 26.10
CA PHE A 93 7.68 -21.01 25.66
C PHE A 93 8.36 -20.15 26.73
N GLU A 94 8.01 -20.35 28.01
CA GLU A 94 8.55 -19.61 29.16
C GLU A 94 10.01 -19.92 29.44
N SER A 95 10.49 -21.15 29.13
CA SER A 95 11.90 -21.55 29.30
C SER A 95 12.86 -20.80 28.38
N LYS A 96 12.34 -20.17 27.30
CA LYS A 96 13.17 -19.46 26.32
C LYS A 96 13.58 -18.07 26.80
N PRO A 97 14.78 -17.61 26.39
CA PRO A 97 15.22 -16.26 26.67
C PRO A 97 14.23 -15.23 26.09
N LYS A 98 14.06 -14.09 26.77
CA LYS A 98 13.05 -13.06 26.44
C LYS A 98 13.13 -12.58 24.97
N TRP A 99 14.34 -12.49 24.40
CA TRP A 99 14.49 -12.08 23.01
C TRP A 99 13.91 -13.10 22.01
N GLN A 100 13.99 -14.42 22.32
CA GLN A 100 13.36 -15.45 21.48
C GLN A 100 11.82 -15.39 21.60
N ARG A 101 11.31 -15.21 22.82
CA ARG A 101 9.88 -15.01 23.05
C ARG A 101 9.37 -13.78 22.30
N ALA A 102 10.12 -12.66 22.33
CA ALA A 102 9.80 -11.46 21.57
C ALA A 102 9.80 -11.71 20.05
N LEU A 103 10.79 -12.44 19.53
CA LEU A 103 10.84 -12.80 18.11
C LEU A 103 9.62 -13.63 17.67
N VAL A 104 9.20 -14.58 18.50
CA VAL A 104 8.00 -15.39 18.21
C VAL A 104 6.76 -14.50 18.14
N MET A 105 6.58 -13.56 19.08
CA MET A 105 5.44 -12.64 19.10
C MET A 105 5.46 -11.68 17.90
N LEU A 106 6.64 -11.20 17.49
CA LEU A 106 6.79 -10.32 16.32
C LEU A 106 6.59 -11.05 14.98
N ALA A 107 6.78 -12.35 14.97
CA ALA A 107 6.84 -13.12 13.73
C ALA A 107 5.53 -13.12 12.93
N GLY A 108 4.37 -13.14 13.60
CA GLY A 108 3.06 -13.03 12.95
C GLY A 108 2.89 -11.71 12.21
N PRO A 109 2.98 -10.56 12.90
CA PRO A 109 2.92 -9.24 12.24
C PRO A 109 3.95 -9.07 11.12
N VAL A 110 5.20 -9.53 11.32
CA VAL A 110 6.26 -9.46 10.30
C VAL A 110 5.90 -10.31 9.08
N ALA A 111 5.33 -11.49 9.26
CA ALA A 111 4.88 -12.33 8.14
C ALA A 111 3.80 -11.63 7.30
N ASN A 112 2.89 -10.88 7.93
CA ASN A 112 1.91 -10.08 7.23
C ASN A 112 2.54 -8.93 6.43
N PHE A 113 3.56 -8.25 6.95
CA PHE A 113 4.29 -7.24 6.17
C PHE A 113 5.04 -7.87 4.99
N ILE A 114 5.66 -9.04 5.18
CA ILE A 114 6.33 -9.76 4.09
C ILE A 114 5.32 -10.15 3.00
N LEU A 115 4.15 -10.65 3.39
CA LEU A 115 3.06 -10.96 2.45
C LEU A 115 2.64 -9.72 1.66
N ALA A 116 2.42 -8.59 2.34
CA ALA A 116 2.04 -7.35 1.70
C ALA A 116 3.10 -6.84 0.72
N ILE A 117 4.39 -6.87 1.09
CA ILE A 117 5.51 -6.51 0.21
C ILE A 117 5.50 -7.41 -1.03
N GLY A 118 5.35 -8.71 -0.86
CA GLY A 118 5.29 -9.68 -1.97
C GLY A 118 4.14 -9.39 -2.92
N ILE A 119 2.94 -9.21 -2.40
CA ILE A 119 1.73 -8.90 -3.20
C ILE A 119 1.88 -7.57 -3.95
N LEU A 120 2.28 -6.50 -3.25
CA LEU A 120 2.46 -5.19 -3.87
C LEU A 120 3.54 -5.23 -4.95
N SER A 121 4.63 -5.98 -4.73
CA SER A 121 5.67 -6.17 -5.73
C SER A 121 5.14 -6.87 -6.98
N VAL A 122 4.31 -7.92 -6.83
CA VAL A 122 3.64 -8.58 -7.95
C VAL A 122 2.69 -7.62 -8.68
N ILE A 123 1.97 -6.78 -7.96
CA ILE A 123 1.10 -5.77 -8.58
C ILE A 123 1.95 -4.78 -9.38
N PHE A 124 3.02 -4.22 -8.80
CA PHE A 124 3.83 -3.20 -9.45
C PHE A 124 4.61 -3.72 -10.67
N VAL A 125 5.11 -4.95 -10.64
CA VAL A 125 5.80 -5.54 -11.81
C VAL A 125 4.84 -5.82 -12.98
N ASN A 126 3.56 -6.08 -12.67
CA ASN A 126 2.54 -6.34 -13.68
C ASN A 126 1.74 -5.09 -14.09
N SER A 127 1.89 -3.99 -13.36
CA SER A 127 1.23 -2.73 -13.68
C SER A 127 2.11 -1.82 -14.53
N VAL A 128 1.45 -0.91 -15.24
CA VAL A 128 2.09 0.23 -15.89
C VAL A 128 1.69 1.47 -15.13
N GLU A 129 2.66 2.12 -14.51
CA GLU A 129 2.44 3.32 -13.72
C GLU A 129 2.35 4.54 -14.63
N ARG A 130 1.23 5.23 -14.57
CA ARG A 130 1.08 6.52 -15.26
C ARG A 130 1.89 7.57 -14.54
N GLN A 131 2.90 8.11 -15.21
CA GLN A 131 3.69 9.22 -14.70
C GLN A 131 3.10 10.52 -15.22
N PHE A 132 2.82 11.43 -14.29
CA PHE A 132 2.28 12.73 -14.61
C PHE A 132 3.36 13.80 -14.50
N ILE A 133 3.20 14.85 -15.28
CA ILE A 133 4.00 16.07 -15.26
C ILE A 133 3.06 17.18 -14.79
N PRO A 134 3.29 17.80 -13.63
CA PRO A 134 2.52 18.93 -13.18
C PRO A 134 2.96 20.20 -13.93
N GLU A 135 2.35 20.45 -15.08
CA GLU A 135 2.62 21.59 -15.94
C GLU A 135 1.71 22.78 -15.59
N VAL A 136 2.27 23.96 -15.50
CA VAL A 136 1.51 25.20 -15.30
C VAL A 136 0.63 25.43 -16.53
N SER A 137 -0.68 25.46 -16.34
CA SER A 137 -1.64 25.75 -17.41
C SER A 137 -1.98 27.24 -17.49
N ASN A 138 -2.02 27.92 -16.35
CA ASN A 138 -2.35 29.34 -16.26
C ASN A 138 -1.72 29.96 -15.01
N VAL A 139 -1.40 31.24 -15.05
CA VAL A 139 -0.99 32.04 -13.90
C VAL A 139 -2.14 32.96 -13.53
N SER A 140 -2.84 32.65 -12.42
CA SER A 140 -4.03 33.38 -11.98
C SER A 140 -3.67 34.63 -11.15
N SER A 141 -2.65 34.52 -10.29
CA SER A 141 -2.26 35.62 -9.40
C SER A 141 -1.63 36.80 -10.13
N GLN A 142 -2.15 38.02 -9.86
CA GLN A 142 -1.59 39.25 -10.37
C GLN A 142 -0.18 39.50 -9.81
N TYR A 143 0.07 39.13 -8.57
CA TYR A 143 1.41 39.20 -7.95
C TYR A 143 2.44 38.39 -8.75
N LEU A 144 2.11 37.13 -9.09
CA LEU A 144 3.02 36.28 -9.87
C LEU A 144 3.25 36.78 -11.28
N LYS A 145 2.21 37.31 -11.94
CA LYS A 145 2.35 37.91 -13.27
C LYS A 145 3.31 39.09 -13.29
N SER A 146 3.37 39.86 -12.20
CA SER A 146 4.20 41.06 -12.12
C SER A 146 5.60 40.80 -11.56
N ASN A 147 5.75 39.82 -10.68
CA ASN A 147 6.95 39.60 -9.86
C ASN A 147 7.69 38.29 -10.15
N SER A 148 7.23 37.46 -11.10
CA SER A 148 7.88 36.20 -11.44
C SER A 148 8.00 35.99 -12.94
N SER A 149 8.88 35.06 -13.33
CA SER A 149 9.04 34.61 -14.72
C SER A 149 8.14 33.41 -15.05
N LEU A 150 7.24 33.01 -14.15
CA LEU A 150 6.37 31.84 -14.30
C LEU A 150 5.44 31.96 -15.50
N LYS A 151 5.40 30.92 -16.32
CA LYS A 151 4.60 30.89 -17.57
C LYS A 151 3.90 29.56 -17.72
N ALA A 152 2.83 29.54 -18.48
CA ALA A 152 2.22 28.30 -18.96
C ALA A 152 3.29 27.45 -19.71
N GLY A 153 3.29 26.16 -19.44
CA GLY A 153 4.28 25.20 -19.94
C GLY A 153 5.50 24.96 -19.05
N ASP A 154 5.61 25.69 -17.91
CA ASP A 154 6.63 25.38 -16.90
C ASP A 154 6.18 24.21 -16.04
N ILE A 155 7.13 23.39 -15.59
CA ILE A 155 6.86 22.15 -14.86
C ILE A 155 7.24 22.35 -13.40
N LEU A 156 6.31 22.12 -12.47
CA LEU A 156 6.55 22.12 -11.04
C LEU A 156 7.34 20.87 -10.62
N ILE A 157 8.45 21.03 -9.92
CA ILE A 157 9.30 19.91 -9.47
C ILE A 157 9.34 19.75 -7.95
N SER A 158 9.25 20.84 -7.20
CA SER A 158 9.23 20.77 -5.74
C SER A 158 8.51 21.94 -5.10
N ILE A 159 8.06 21.74 -3.87
CA ILE A 159 7.46 22.74 -2.98
C ILE A 159 8.32 22.74 -1.70
N ASN A 160 8.94 23.87 -1.34
CA ASN A 160 9.84 23.99 -0.19
C ASN A 160 10.83 22.81 -0.10
N GLU A 161 11.58 22.54 -1.18
CA GLU A 161 12.59 21.46 -1.30
C GLU A 161 12.02 20.03 -1.38
N LYS A 162 10.76 19.78 -1.06
CA LYS A 162 10.14 18.47 -1.23
C LYS A 162 9.70 18.25 -2.67
N GLN A 163 10.25 17.21 -3.29
CA GLN A 163 9.89 16.84 -4.66
C GLN A 163 8.43 16.40 -4.75
N VAL A 164 7.75 16.82 -5.80
CA VAL A 164 6.37 16.48 -6.10
C VAL A 164 6.25 15.95 -7.53
N SER A 165 5.50 14.86 -7.70
CA SER A 165 5.33 14.18 -8.99
C SER A 165 3.88 13.81 -9.30
N SER A 166 3.00 13.96 -8.33
CA SER A 166 1.59 13.68 -8.45
C SER A 166 0.75 14.78 -7.82
N LEU A 167 -0.51 14.88 -8.24
CA LEU A 167 -1.45 15.80 -7.60
C LEU A 167 -1.61 15.51 -6.10
N GLN A 168 -1.51 14.24 -5.71
CA GLN A 168 -1.60 13.85 -4.31
C GLN A 168 -0.39 14.35 -3.49
N ASP A 169 0.83 14.27 -4.04
CA ASP A 169 2.04 14.80 -3.39
C ASP A 169 1.90 16.32 -3.20
N ILE A 170 1.46 17.02 -4.25
CA ILE A 170 1.22 18.47 -4.23
C ILE A 170 0.22 18.81 -3.12
N ARG A 171 -0.95 18.16 -3.09
CA ARG A 171 -1.99 18.39 -2.08
C ARG A 171 -1.48 18.14 -0.66
N LEU A 172 -0.80 17.02 -0.43
CA LEU A 172 -0.26 16.68 0.89
C LEU A 172 0.77 17.70 1.36
N GLU A 173 1.65 18.14 0.46
CA GLU A 173 2.65 19.16 0.82
C GLU A 173 1.98 20.51 1.10
N LEU A 174 1.04 20.96 0.28
CA LEU A 174 0.31 22.19 0.52
C LEU A 174 -0.48 22.17 1.84
N LEU A 175 -1.14 21.03 2.14
CA LEU A 175 -1.86 20.85 3.41
C LEU A 175 -0.90 20.87 4.61
N SER A 176 0.32 20.38 4.46
CA SER A 176 1.34 20.43 5.53
C SER A 176 1.74 21.88 5.88
N LEU A 177 1.52 22.81 4.96
CA LEU A 177 1.81 24.24 5.10
C LEU A 177 0.60 25.05 5.61
N SER A 178 -0.52 24.42 5.98
CA SER A 178 -1.69 25.12 6.54
C SER A 178 -1.32 25.95 7.76
N GLY A 179 -1.84 27.18 7.83
CA GLY A 179 -1.54 28.14 8.90
C GLY A 179 -0.18 28.83 8.78
N THR A 180 0.60 28.56 7.73
CA THR A 180 1.92 29.18 7.53
C THR A 180 1.76 30.66 7.17
N ASN A 181 2.66 31.48 7.72
CA ASN A 181 2.89 32.89 7.35
C ASN A 181 4.28 33.03 6.76
N GLY A 182 4.43 33.77 5.67
CA GLY A 182 5.73 34.03 5.05
C GLY A 182 5.78 33.68 3.57
N MET A 183 6.81 32.97 3.13
CA MET A 183 7.01 32.63 1.72
C MET A 183 6.92 31.13 1.53
N ILE A 184 6.16 30.69 0.53
CA ILE A 184 6.19 29.31 0.01
C ILE A 184 7.02 29.33 -1.29
N ASN A 185 8.01 28.45 -1.37
CA ASN A 185 8.91 28.36 -2.51
C ASN A 185 8.48 27.23 -3.44
N PHE A 186 8.19 27.56 -4.68
CA PHE A 186 7.88 26.60 -5.74
C PHE A 186 9.03 26.54 -6.73
N ASN A 187 9.62 25.38 -6.97
CA ASN A 187 10.70 25.19 -7.93
C ASN A 187 10.14 24.65 -9.23
N PHE A 188 10.53 25.28 -10.32
CA PHE A 188 10.09 24.95 -11.68
C PHE A 188 11.25 24.66 -12.61
N ILE A 189 10.94 23.89 -13.65
CA ILE A 189 11.81 23.74 -14.83
C ILE A 189 11.08 24.36 -16.02
N THR A 190 11.77 25.26 -16.74
CA THR A 190 11.26 25.78 -18.01
C THR A 190 11.35 24.71 -19.08
N GLY A 191 10.21 24.38 -19.68
CA GLY A 191 10.07 23.27 -20.63
C GLY A 191 10.96 23.28 -21.87
N SER A 192 11.64 24.41 -22.19
CA SER A 192 12.52 24.55 -23.35
C SER A 192 14.01 24.55 -23.04
N ARG A 193 14.43 24.80 -21.79
CA ARG A 193 15.85 25.01 -21.43
C ARG A 193 16.40 24.18 -20.28
N ALA A 194 15.58 23.33 -19.65
CA ALA A 194 15.93 22.52 -18.48
C ALA A 194 16.63 23.33 -17.35
N SER A 195 16.39 24.64 -17.27
CA SER A 195 16.91 25.49 -16.20
C SER A 195 15.92 25.53 -15.04
N GLU A 196 16.36 25.13 -13.87
CA GLU A 196 15.59 25.24 -12.63
C GLU A 196 15.56 26.69 -12.14
N TYR A 197 14.41 27.11 -11.62
CA TYR A 197 14.26 28.41 -10.97
C TYR A 197 13.18 28.32 -9.89
N THR A 198 13.29 29.23 -8.90
CA THR A 198 12.37 29.28 -7.77
C THR A 198 11.42 30.48 -7.88
N VAL A 199 10.17 30.24 -7.58
CA VAL A 199 9.14 31.29 -7.43
C VAL A 199 8.67 31.28 -5.99
N SER A 200 8.83 32.41 -5.30
CA SER A 200 8.39 32.58 -3.92
C SER A 200 7.04 33.29 -3.87
N VAL A 201 6.07 32.69 -3.22
CA VAL A 201 4.70 33.20 -3.08
C VAL A 201 4.49 33.66 -1.63
N PRO A 202 4.19 34.95 -1.37
CA PRO A 202 3.88 35.41 -0.04
C PRO A 202 2.49 34.89 0.38
N VAL A 203 2.40 34.39 1.61
CA VAL A 203 1.15 33.89 2.18
C VAL A 203 0.95 34.38 3.61
N GLU A 204 -0.30 34.61 3.97
CA GLU A 204 -0.74 34.87 5.34
C GLU A 204 -1.84 33.88 5.71
N ASN A 205 -1.68 33.21 6.84
CA ASN A 205 -2.62 32.19 7.32
C ASN A 205 -3.05 31.21 6.20
N TYR A 206 -2.07 30.69 5.47
CA TYR A 206 -2.29 29.85 4.29
C TYR A 206 -3.21 28.65 4.61
N LEU A 207 -4.24 28.42 3.81
CA LEU A 207 -5.20 27.30 3.96
C LEU A 207 -5.81 27.21 5.38
N SER A 208 -6.11 28.33 6.02
CA SER A 208 -6.68 28.34 7.37
C SER A 208 -8.15 27.94 7.40
N ASN A 209 -8.87 28.10 6.29
CA ASN A 209 -10.27 27.74 6.18
C ASN A 209 -10.46 26.29 5.72
N PRO A 210 -11.43 25.55 6.28
CA PRO A 210 -11.71 24.17 5.85
C PRO A 210 -12.01 24.03 4.36
N ASP A 211 -12.66 24.99 3.74
CA ASP A 211 -12.98 24.98 2.30
C ASP A 211 -11.72 25.10 1.43
N GLU A 212 -10.71 25.86 1.88
CA GLU A 212 -9.42 25.98 1.20
C GLU A 212 -8.64 24.65 1.25
N GLN A 213 -8.78 23.90 2.33
CA GLN A 213 -8.13 22.61 2.52
C GLN A 213 -8.71 21.48 1.64
N ASN A 214 -9.94 21.67 1.12
CA ASN A 214 -10.56 20.69 0.23
C ASN A 214 -9.90 20.64 -1.15
N ALA A 215 -9.37 21.76 -1.64
CA ALA A 215 -8.67 21.86 -2.93
C ALA A 215 -7.49 22.85 -2.82
N PRO A 216 -6.44 22.49 -2.04
CA PRO A 216 -5.32 23.39 -1.73
C PRO A 216 -4.56 23.85 -2.96
N GLU A 217 -4.57 23.08 -4.04
CA GLU A 217 -3.95 23.43 -5.32
C GLU A 217 -4.53 24.68 -5.99
N ASN A 218 -5.75 25.08 -5.65
CA ASN A 218 -6.39 26.28 -6.18
C ASN A 218 -5.86 27.58 -5.54
N PHE A 219 -5.07 27.47 -4.48
CA PHE A 219 -4.56 28.62 -3.69
C PHE A 219 -3.07 28.89 -3.89
N MET A 220 -2.45 28.28 -4.90
CA MET A 220 -1.05 28.52 -5.26
C MET A 220 -0.83 29.80 -6.06
N GLY A 221 -1.90 30.38 -6.60
CA GLY A 221 -1.84 31.55 -7.49
C GLY A 221 -1.52 31.21 -8.96
N PHE A 222 -1.45 29.93 -9.29
CA PHE A 222 -1.35 29.37 -10.63
C PHE A 222 -2.07 28.03 -10.70
N ASP A 223 -2.50 27.66 -11.89
CA ASP A 223 -3.24 26.43 -12.15
C ASP A 223 -2.30 25.37 -12.77
N LEU A 224 -2.47 24.12 -12.36
CA LEU A 224 -1.70 23.00 -12.89
C LEU A 224 -2.56 22.09 -13.78
N SER A 225 -1.97 21.62 -14.87
CA SER A 225 -2.46 20.53 -15.69
C SER A 225 -1.56 19.30 -15.49
N MET A 226 -2.16 18.18 -15.11
CA MET A 226 -1.44 16.92 -14.92
C MET A 226 -1.35 16.18 -16.25
N LYS A 227 -0.29 16.45 -17.02
CA LYS A 227 -0.05 15.80 -18.32
C LYS A 227 0.69 14.48 -18.17
N LEU A 228 0.36 13.50 -19.01
CA LEU A 228 1.06 12.21 -19.03
C LEU A 228 2.44 12.32 -19.65
N GLN A 229 3.47 11.75 -19.01
CA GLN A 229 4.79 11.66 -19.63
C GLN A 229 4.75 10.83 -20.92
N PRO A 230 5.49 11.22 -21.96
CA PRO A 230 5.54 10.50 -23.23
C PRO A 230 6.49 9.29 -23.16
N THR A 231 6.36 8.48 -22.10
CA THR A 231 7.11 7.24 -21.88
C THR A 231 6.26 6.06 -22.31
N VAL A 232 6.83 5.13 -23.06
CA VAL A 232 6.15 3.95 -23.58
C VAL A 232 5.97 2.92 -22.49
N GLY A 233 4.74 2.74 -22.00
CA GLY A 233 4.40 1.77 -20.94
C GLY A 233 3.92 0.43 -21.49
N VAL A 234 3.15 0.47 -22.58
CA VAL A 234 2.67 -0.73 -23.27
C VAL A 234 2.89 -0.57 -24.77
N ILE A 235 3.26 -1.65 -25.41
CA ILE A 235 3.31 -1.76 -26.86
C ILE A 235 2.33 -2.85 -27.25
N ALA A 236 1.37 -2.51 -28.11
CA ALA A 236 0.40 -3.50 -28.61
C ALA A 236 1.12 -4.55 -29.45
N LYS A 237 0.76 -5.82 -29.22
CA LYS A 237 1.32 -6.93 -29.98
C LYS A 237 1.03 -6.73 -31.45
N ASP A 238 2.02 -7.02 -32.29
CA ASP A 238 1.94 -6.90 -33.76
C ASP A 238 1.70 -5.47 -34.29
N SER A 239 1.83 -4.42 -33.42
CA SER A 239 1.74 -3.02 -33.83
C SER A 239 2.97 -2.56 -34.62
N GLU A 240 2.83 -1.43 -35.34
CA GLU A 240 3.96 -0.83 -36.06
C GLU A 240 5.06 -0.37 -35.12
N ALA A 241 4.72 0.10 -33.92
CA ALA A 241 5.68 0.40 -32.85
C ALA A 241 6.52 -0.83 -32.48
N ALA A 242 5.90 -2.01 -32.36
CA ALA A 242 6.61 -3.26 -32.04
C ALA A 242 7.58 -3.67 -33.16
N LYS A 243 7.14 -3.57 -34.41
CA LYS A 243 7.93 -3.92 -35.61
C LYS A 243 9.10 -2.97 -35.82
N SER A 244 8.96 -1.70 -35.46
CA SER A 244 9.99 -0.66 -35.60
C SER A 244 11.04 -0.67 -34.51
N GLY A 245 10.98 -1.61 -33.56
CA GLY A 245 11.97 -1.74 -32.49
C GLY A 245 11.81 -0.76 -31.35
N LEU A 246 10.66 -0.12 -31.20
CA LEU A 246 10.31 0.66 -30.00
C LEU A 246 10.20 -0.30 -28.81
N MET A 247 10.68 0.09 -27.65
CA MET A 247 10.70 -0.73 -26.44
C MET A 247 9.94 -0.06 -25.30
N ILE A 248 9.50 -0.89 -24.36
CA ILE A 248 8.91 -0.42 -23.09
C ILE A 248 9.95 0.42 -22.36
N ASN A 249 9.49 1.51 -21.73
CA ASN A 249 10.27 2.54 -21.06
C ASN A 249 11.07 3.48 -21.98
N ASP A 250 10.93 3.40 -23.30
CA ASP A 250 11.43 4.46 -24.17
C ASP A 250 10.67 5.76 -23.90
N ARG A 251 11.38 6.86 -23.76
CA ARG A 251 10.77 8.18 -23.64
C ARG A 251 10.86 8.90 -24.99
N ILE A 252 9.70 9.29 -25.54
CA ILE A 252 9.64 10.04 -26.79
C ILE A 252 10.01 11.49 -26.51
N LEU A 253 11.05 11.97 -27.18
CA LEU A 253 11.56 13.34 -27.04
C LEU A 253 11.07 14.27 -28.15
N ALA A 254 10.95 13.73 -29.36
CA ALA A 254 10.48 14.48 -30.51
C ALA A 254 9.90 13.54 -31.57
N VAL A 255 9.03 14.09 -32.42
CA VAL A 255 8.46 13.47 -33.60
C VAL A 255 8.66 14.42 -34.79
N ASN A 256 9.27 13.94 -35.90
CA ASN A 256 9.57 14.75 -37.08
C ASN A 256 10.21 16.11 -36.71
N SER A 257 11.18 16.10 -35.80
CA SER A 257 11.87 17.27 -35.25
C SER A 257 11.04 18.20 -34.35
N GLN A 258 9.73 17.94 -34.18
CA GLN A 258 8.89 18.65 -33.25
C GLN A 258 9.05 18.05 -31.83
N SER A 259 9.40 18.87 -30.85
CA SER A 259 9.57 18.42 -29.46
C SER A 259 8.23 17.96 -28.86
N ILE A 260 8.26 16.81 -28.19
CA ILE A 260 7.12 16.20 -27.48
C ILE A 260 7.42 16.25 -25.99
N LYS A 261 6.64 17.01 -25.23
CA LYS A 261 6.78 17.15 -23.77
C LYS A 261 5.83 16.22 -23.02
N SER A 262 4.66 15.94 -23.59
CA SER A 262 3.63 15.10 -23.00
C SER A 262 3.08 14.08 -24.01
N PHE A 263 2.37 13.07 -23.52
CA PHE A 263 1.69 12.11 -24.38
C PHE A 263 0.51 12.76 -25.14
N GLU A 264 -0.09 13.78 -24.56
CA GLU A 264 -1.12 14.61 -25.19
C GLU A 264 -0.56 15.35 -26.41
N ASP A 265 0.67 15.88 -26.33
CA ASP A 265 1.32 16.55 -27.49
C ASP A 265 1.52 15.57 -28.65
N LEU A 266 1.95 14.32 -28.34
CA LEU A 266 2.05 13.27 -29.34
C LEU A 266 0.69 12.96 -29.98
N ARG A 267 -0.36 12.88 -29.17
CA ARG A 267 -1.70 12.58 -29.66
C ARG A 267 -2.25 13.70 -30.57
N VAL A 268 -2.07 14.97 -30.16
CA VAL A 268 -2.46 16.12 -30.98
C VAL A 268 -1.67 16.12 -32.29
N PHE A 269 -0.35 15.90 -32.25
CA PHE A 269 0.46 15.79 -33.45
C PHE A 269 -0.06 14.73 -34.41
N LEU A 270 -0.40 13.53 -33.93
CA LEU A 270 -0.89 12.43 -34.76
C LEU A 270 -2.24 12.72 -35.42
N GLN A 271 -3.11 13.53 -34.79
CA GLN A 271 -4.42 13.90 -35.37
C GLN A 271 -4.28 14.75 -36.63
N ASP A 272 -3.34 15.69 -36.63
CA ASP A 272 -3.17 16.64 -37.75
C ASP A 272 -2.16 16.16 -38.81
N TYR A 273 -1.35 15.13 -38.47
CA TYR A 273 -0.28 14.67 -39.32
C TYR A 273 -0.80 13.88 -40.53
N GLN A 274 -0.36 14.26 -41.75
CA GLN A 274 -0.83 13.64 -43.00
C GLN A 274 0.13 12.59 -43.59
N GLY A 275 1.32 12.42 -43.02
CA GLY A 275 2.29 11.42 -43.46
C GLY A 275 1.92 9.98 -43.12
N SER A 276 2.69 9.02 -43.64
CA SER A 276 2.56 7.58 -43.45
C SER A 276 3.47 7.01 -42.37
N ASP A 277 4.50 7.73 -41.99
CA ASP A 277 5.52 7.30 -41.04
C ASP A 277 6.03 8.47 -40.18
N LEU A 278 6.61 8.15 -39.03
CA LEU A 278 7.12 9.09 -38.05
C LEU A 278 8.60 8.84 -37.77
N ASP A 279 9.40 9.90 -37.82
CA ASP A 279 10.75 9.87 -37.29
C ASP A 279 10.72 10.21 -35.79
N LEU A 280 10.79 9.18 -34.95
CA LEU A 280 10.81 9.33 -33.51
C LEU A 280 12.24 9.52 -33.00
N LYS A 281 12.49 10.59 -32.24
CA LYS A 281 13.66 10.74 -31.39
C LYS A 281 13.29 10.27 -29.98
N ILE A 282 13.95 9.21 -29.51
CA ILE A 282 13.65 8.58 -28.21
C ILE A 282 14.86 8.60 -27.29
N LEU A 283 14.63 8.54 -26.00
CA LEU A 283 15.62 8.29 -24.97
C LEU A 283 15.42 6.88 -24.42
N ARG A 284 16.43 6.01 -24.59
CA ARG A 284 16.49 4.62 -24.08
C ARG A 284 17.75 4.44 -23.27
N ALA A 285 17.66 4.09 -21.97
CA ALA A 285 18.81 3.89 -21.09
C ALA A 285 19.88 5.00 -21.22
N GLU A 286 19.45 6.28 -21.16
CA GLU A 286 20.23 7.50 -21.30
C GLU A 286 20.88 7.73 -22.69
N GLN A 287 20.57 6.88 -23.69
CA GLN A 287 21.02 7.06 -25.05
C GLN A 287 19.89 7.59 -25.93
N THR A 288 20.23 8.58 -26.76
CA THR A 288 19.29 9.09 -27.76
C THR A 288 19.36 8.23 -29.03
N LEU A 289 18.20 7.72 -29.45
CA LEU A 289 18.06 6.91 -30.65
C LEU A 289 17.01 7.53 -31.58
N TYR A 290 17.09 7.18 -32.87
CA TYR A 290 16.14 7.58 -33.89
C TYR A 290 15.50 6.33 -34.48
N LEU A 291 14.17 6.29 -34.54
CA LEU A 291 13.40 5.19 -35.08
C LEU A 291 12.39 5.72 -36.06
N ASN A 292 12.28 5.08 -37.23
CA ASN A 292 11.18 5.33 -38.16
C ASN A 292 10.04 4.34 -37.87
N VAL A 293 8.84 4.87 -37.58
CA VAL A 293 7.67 4.09 -37.19
C VAL A 293 6.52 4.39 -38.12
N PRO A 294 6.07 3.41 -38.92
CA PRO A 294 4.88 3.54 -39.75
C PRO A 294 3.63 3.81 -38.91
N LEU A 295 2.68 4.55 -39.48
CA LEU A 295 1.39 4.82 -38.85
C LEU A 295 0.35 3.76 -39.28
N SER A 296 -0.45 3.34 -38.32
CA SER A 296 -1.67 2.59 -38.54
C SER A 296 -2.88 3.49 -38.36
N THR A 297 -3.98 3.15 -39.00
CA THR A 297 -5.27 3.83 -38.86
C THR A 297 -6.28 2.90 -38.19
N ARG A 298 -7.08 3.41 -37.28
CA ARG A 298 -8.22 2.68 -36.71
C ARG A 298 -9.45 3.58 -36.65
N ILE A 299 -10.62 2.99 -36.61
CA ILE A 299 -11.86 3.70 -36.35
C ILE A 299 -12.03 3.80 -34.83
N ASN A 300 -12.17 5.01 -34.32
CA ASN A 300 -12.43 5.23 -32.89
C ASN A 300 -13.93 4.96 -32.55
N THR A 301 -14.28 5.05 -31.26
CA THR A 301 -15.66 4.82 -30.77
C THR A 301 -16.69 5.77 -31.39
N ASP A 302 -16.26 6.94 -31.88
CA ASP A 302 -17.10 7.98 -32.45
C ASP A 302 -17.23 7.82 -33.97
N GLY A 303 -16.62 6.76 -34.57
CA GLY A 303 -16.66 6.47 -36.00
C GLY A 303 -15.65 7.25 -36.84
N ASN A 304 -14.74 8.01 -36.23
CA ASN A 304 -13.71 8.76 -36.93
C ASN A 304 -12.42 7.94 -37.09
N GLU A 305 -11.71 8.18 -38.21
CA GLU A 305 -10.37 7.62 -38.38
C GLU A 305 -9.38 8.31 -37.43
N GLU A 306 -8.65 7.49 -36.67
CA GLU A 306 -7.60 7.92 -35.78
C GLU A 306 -6.27 7.25 -36.14
N LYS A 307 -5.23 8.05 -36.36
CA LYS A 307 -3.86 7.54 -36.53
C LYS A 307 -3.25 7.14 -35.24
N TYR A 308 -2.56 6.02 -35.18
CA TYR A 308 -1.90 5.52 -34.00
C TYR A 308 -0.67 4.67 -34.34
N ILE A 309 0.22 4.47 -33.35
CA ILE A 309 1.42 3.62 -33.48
C ILE A 309 1.36 2.37 -32.61
N GLY A 310 0.34 2.24 -31.78
CA GLY A 310 0.12 1.06 -30.94
C GLY A 310 0.84 1.09 -29.60
N ILE A 311 0.95 2.26 -28.98
CA ILE A 311 1.54 2.42 -27.64
C ILE A 311 0.53 3.00 -26.65
N MET A 312 0.78 2.73 -25.35
CA MET A 312 0.12 3.42 -24.23
C MET A 312 1.18 4.03 -23.31
N PRO A 313 0.90 5.22 -22.73
CA PRO A 313 1.88 5.89 -21.86
C PRO A 313 1.99 5.22 -20.50
N GLY A 314 3.18 5.28 -19.92
CA GLY A 314 3.49 4.86 -18.56
C GLY A 314 4.89 4.30 -18.41
N LEU A 315 5.25 3.97 -17.18
CA LEU A 315 6.52 3.34 -16.81
C LEU A 315 6.26 1.91 -16.34
N LYS A 316 6.96 0.95 -16.91
CA LYS A 316 6.98 -0.43 -16.42
C LYS A 316 8.21 -0.64 -15.54
N ARG A 317 8.00 -1.08 -14.31
CA ARG A 317 9.08 -1.28 -13.33
C ARG A 317 9.77 -2.63 -13.53
N SER A 318 11.07 -2.66 -13.23
CA SER A 318 11.80 -3.92 -13.08
C SER A 318 11.32 -4.68 -11.83
N PHE A 319 11.71 -5.95 -11.71
CA PHE A 319 11.40 -6.75 -10.52
C PHE A 319 11.97 -6.12 -9.23
N PHE A 320 13.24 -5.69 -9.24
CA PHE A 320 13.88 -5.09 -8.07
C PHE A 320 13.28 -3.72 -7.70
N ASP A 321 12.96 -2.88 -8.70
CA ASP A 321 12.27 -1.62 -8.46
C ASP A 321 10.87 -1.85 -7.88
N SER A 322 10.18 -2.88 -8.36
CA SER A 322 8.86 -3.26 -7.83
C SER A 322 8.94 -3.75 -6.39
N LEU A 323 9.98 -4.52 -6.05
CA LEU A 323 10.22 -4.98 -4.67
C LEU A 323 10.53 -3.80 -3.73
N SER A 324 11.40 -2.90 -4.15
CA SER A 324 11.71 -1.69 -3.39
C SER A 324 10.47 -0.82 -3.20
N LYS A 325 9.67 -0.61 -4.25
CA LYS A 325 8.42 0.14 -4.17
C LYS A 325 7.39 -0.57 -3.29
N GLY A 326 7.28 -1.90 -3.36
CA GLY A 326 6.42 -2.70 -2.50
C GLY A 326 6.75 -2.53 -1.02
N ALA A 327 8.04 -2.55 -0.67
CA ALA A 327 8.50 -2.30 0.69
C ALA A 327 8.22 -0.86 1.15
N TYR A 328 8.50 0.13 0.29
CA TYR A 328 8.23 1.54 0.57
C TYR A 328 6.73 1.82 0.78
N GLU A 329 5.86 1.28 -0.09
CA GLU A 329 4.41 1.44 0.06
C GLU A 329 3.87 0.72 1.29
N THR A 330 4.40 -0.46 1.64
CA THR A 330 4.06 -1.16 2.88
C THR A 330 4.39 -0.29 4.09
N TYR A 331 5.57 0.32 4.13
CA TYR A 331 5.96 1.27 5.18
C TYR A 331 5.01 2.48 5.24
N ASN A 332 4.77 3.14 4.10
CA ASN A 332 3.90 4.31 4.03
C ASN A 332 2.47 4.00 4.48
N LEU A 333 1.91 2.89 4.01
CA LEU A 333 0.57 2.47 4.40
C LEU A 333 0.50 2.09 5.89
N SER A 334 1.57 1.52 6.45
CA SER A 334 1.67 1.25 7.89
C SER A 334 1.62 2.54 8.72
N ILE A 335 2.39 3.57 8.33
CA ILE A 335 2.35 4.89 8.98
C ILE A 335 0.97 5.55 8.85
N LYS A 336 0.36 5.48 7.65
CA LYS A 336 -1.00 6.00 7.45
C LYS A 336 -2.02 5.28 8.32
N THR A 337 -1.92 3.95 8.48
CA THR A 337 -2.78 3.16 9.36
C THR A 337 -2.61 3.57 10.82
N LEU A 338 -1.38 3.74 11.31
CA LEU A 338 -1.11 4.24 12.66
C LEU A 338 -1.66 5.66 12.87
N THR A 339 -1.46 6.54 11.90
CA THR A 339 -1.99 7.91 11.95
C THR A 339 -3.53 7.91 11.99
N PHE A 340 -4.17 7.05 11.20
CA PHE A 340 -5.62 6.90 11.20
C PHE A 340 -6.14 6.42 12.55
N VAL A 341 -5.51 5.39 13.13
CA VAL A 341 -5.84 4.89 14.48
C VAL A 341 -5.64 5.99 15.53
N GLY A 342 -4.53 6.74 15.45
CA GLY A 342 -4.25 7.87 16.34
C GLY A 342 -5.35 8.93 16.29
N LYS A 343 -5.75 9.36 15.09
CA LYS A 343 -6.82 10.35 14.88
C LYS A 343 -8.21 9.87 15.32
N MET A 344 -8.44 8.55 15.29
CA MET A 344 -9.67 7.98 15.86
C MET A 344 -9.68 8.06 17.39
N ILE A 345 -8.53 7.82 18.02
CA ILE A 345 -8.40 7.92 19.50
C ILE A 345 -8.56 9.39 19.94
N THR A 346 -7.99 10.35 19.22
CA THR A 346 -8.11 11.80 19.51
C THR A 346 -9.47 12.38 19.11
N ARG A 347 -10.35 11.61 18.46
CA ARG A 347 -11.67 12.01 17.93
C ARG A 347 -11.62 13.03 16.80
N ASP A 348 -10.48 13.22 16.14
CA ASP A 348 -10.33 14.09 14.97
C ASP A 348 -10.97 13.49 13.72
N LEU A 349 -11.17 12.15 13.71
CA LEU A 349 -11.88 11.42 12.68
C LEU A 349 -13.10 10.72 13.26
N GLY A 350 -14.23 10.85 12.56
CA GLY A 350 -15.44 10.12 12.89
C GLY A 350 -15.24 8.60 12.68
N THR A 351 -15.88 7.83 13.54
CA THR A 351 -15.84 6.35 13.52
C THR A 351 -16.63 5.73 12.36
N GLN A 352 -17.31 6.54 11.56
CA GLN A 352 -18.11 6.10 10.38
C GLN A 352 -17.28 5.36 9.32
N ASN A 353 -15.96 5.59 9.31
CA ASN A 353 -15.03 4.94 8.38
C ASN A 353 -14.53 3.56 8.82
N LEU A 354 -14.90 3.10 10.04
CA LEU A 354 -14.61 1.74 10.48
C LEU A 354 -15.53 0.77 9.73
N SER A 355 -14.89 -0.18 9.05
CA SER A 355 -15.60 -1.33 8.46
C SER A 355 -15.46 -2.53 9.39
N GLY A 356 -16.59 -3.12 9.71
CA GLY A 356 -16.68 -4.36 10.47
C GLY A 356 -16.61 -5.60 9.55
N PRO A 357 -16.92 -6.76 10.10
CA PRO A 357 -16.88 -8.02 9.35
C PRO A 357 -17.76 -8.04 8.09
N ILE A 358 -18.92 -7.37 8.13
CA ILE A 358 -19.86 -7.31 6.99
C ILE A 358 -19.24 -6.46 5.88
N GLY A 359 -18.64 -5.32 6.21
CA GLY A 359 -17.94 -4.46 5.25
C GLY A 359 -16.74 -5.16 4.61
N ILE A 360 -15.99 -5.96 5.37
CA ILE A 360 -14.87 -6.76 4.82
C ILE A 360 -15.38 -7.79 3.81
N VAL A 361 -16.48 -8.51 4.11
CA VAL A 361 -17.10 -9.47 3.19
C VAL A 361 -17.55 -8.77 1.91
N GLN A 362 -18.14 -7.59 2.02
CA GLN A 362 -18.58 -6.80 0.88
C GLN A 362 -17.37 -6.37 0.03
N MET A 363 -16.37 -5.75 0.63
CA MET A 363 -15.15 -5.32 -0.08
C MET A 363 -14.45 -6.49 -0.78
N ALA A 364 -14.36 -7.66 -0.13
CA ALA A 364 -13.77 -8.86 -0.71
C ALA A 364 -14.54 -9.31 -1.97
N GLY A 365 -15.89 -9.30 -1.91
CA GLY A 365 -16.72 -9.67 -3.05
C GLY A 365 -16.65 -8.67 -4.19
N ASP A 366 -16.69 -7.37 -3.90
CA ASP A 366 -16.65 -6.31 -4.90
C ASP A 366 -15.29 -6.26 -5.61
N THR A 367 -14.19 -6.38 -4.86
CA THR A 367 -12.86 -6.43 -5.46
C THR A 367 -12.62 -7.71 -6.25
N ALA A 368 -13.15 -8.86 -5.81
CA ALA A 368 -13.08 -10.11 -6.56
C ALA A 368 -13.85 -10.04 -7.88
N LYS A 369 -15.00 -9.33 -7.92
CA LYS A 369 -15.74 -9.05 -9.16
C LYS A 369 -15.01 -8.08 -10.07
N ALA A 370 -14.32 -7.08 -9.50
CA ALA A 370 -13.53 -6.12 -10.26
C ALA A 370 -12.27 -6.74 -10.90
N GLY A 371 -11.82 -7.90 -10.39
CA GLY A 371 -10.73 -8.67 -10.97
C GLY A 371 -9.67 -9.10 -9.94
N PHE A 372 -8.71 -9.88 -10.42
CA PHE A 372 -7.68 -10.48 -9.56
C PHE A 372 -6.76 -9.44 -8.92
N MET A 373 -6.32 -8.42 -9.68
CA MET A 373 -5.40 -7.39 -9.16
C MET A 373 -6.05 -6.49 -8.08
N PRO A 374 -7.29 -6.00 -8.21
CA PRO A 374 -7.99 -5.30 -7.12
C PRO A 374 -8.16 -6.17 -5.87
N PHE A 375 -8.43 -7.46 -6.02
CA PHE A 375 -8.54 -8.38 -4.91
C PHE A 375 -7.20 -8.58 -4.18
N LEU A 376 -6.10 -8.75 -4.92
CA LEU A 376 -4.75 -8.80 -4.35
C LEU A 376 -4.39 -7.50 -3.62
N TYR A 377 -4.76 -6.34 -4.19
CA TYR A 377 -4.50 -5.06 -3.54
C TYR A 377 -5.23 -4.92 -2.21
N LEU A 378 -6.51 -5.32 -2.15
CA LEU A 378 -7.25 -5.39 -0.89
C LEU A 378 -6.57 -6.33 0.12
N MET A 379 -6.11 -7.50 -0.34
CA MET A 379 -5.38 -8.46 0.50
C MET A 379 -4.11 -7.83 1.09
N ALA A 380 -3.34 -7.08 0.30
CA ALA A 380 -2.15 -6.37 0.78
C ALA A 380 -2.51 -5.30 1.83
N LEU A 381 -3.55 -4.49 1.59
CA LEU A 381 -4.03 -3.47 2.53
C LEU A 381 -4.45 -4.08 3.86
N LEU A 382 -5.24 -5.14 3.83
CA LEU A 382 -5.69 -5.82 5.06
C LEU A 382 -4.54 -6.54 5.76
N SER A 383 -3.56 -7.08 5.01
CA SER A 383 -2.34 -7.67 5.58
C SER A 383 -1.53 -6.63 6.37
N ILE A 384 -1.34 -5.44 5.80
CA ILE A 384 -0.66 -4.32 6.48
C ILE A 384 -1.45 -3.91 7.73
N SER A 385 -2.77 -3.72 7.58
CA SER A 385 -3.63 -3.33 8.70
C SER A 385 -3.58 -4.34 9.84
N LEU A 386 -3.64 -5.64 9.51
CA LEU A 386 -3.54 -6.73 10.51
C LEU A 386 -2.17 -6.72 11.20
N GLY A 387 -1.08 -6.57 10.44
CA GLY A 387 0.26 -6.46 11.01
C GLY A 387 0.42 -5.26 11.95
N VAL A 388 -0.08 -4.09 11.55
CA VAL A 388 -0.03 -2.87 12.37
C VAL A 388 -0.89 -2.99 13.62
N LEU A 389 -2.15 -3.45 13.48
CA LEU A 389 -3.08 -3.56 14.60
C LEU A 389 -2.59 -4.57 15.63
N ASN A 390 -2.02 -5.70 15.19
CA ASN A 390 -1.46 -6.70 16.09
C ASN A 390 -0.22 -6.21 16.85
N LEU A 391 0.49 -5.19 16.36
CA LEU A 391 1.60 -4.56 17.08
C LEU A 391 1.15 -3.48 18.08
N LEU A 392 -0.13 -3.09 18.09
CA LEU A 392 -0.62 -2.15 19.09
C LEU A 392 -0.55 -2.75 20.52
N PRO A 393 -0.32 -1.92 21.55
CA PRO A 393 -0.22 -2.38 22.94
C PRO A 393 -1.60 -2.73 23.53
N ILE A 394 -2.38 -3.51 22.79
CA ILE A 394 -3.71 -3.96 23.20
C ILE A 394 -3.58 -5.37 23.78
N PRO A 395 -4.02 -5.62 25.03
CA PRO A 395 -4.07 -6.97 25.58
C PRO A 395 -4.79 -7.92 24.62
N VAL A 396 -4.38 -9.18 24.57
CA VAL A 396 -4.87 -10.21 23.62
C VAL A 396 -4.18 -10.20 22.24
N LEU A 397 -3.64 -9.06 21.79
CA LEU A 397 -2.84 -8.98 20.56
C LEU A 397 -1.34 -9.21 20.84
N ASP A 398 -0.57 -9.52 19.80
CA ASP A 398 0.88 -9.77 19.92
C ASP A 398 1.63 -8.59 20.56
N GLY A 399 1.24 -7.35 20.22
CA GLY A 399 1.80 -6.13 20.80
C GLY A 399 1.53 -6.03 22.30
N GLY A 400 0.37 -6.46 22.78
CA GLY A 400 0.07 -6.54 24.21
C GLY A 400 0.96 -7.56 24.92
N GLN A 401 1.20 -8.72 24.31
CA GLN A 401 2.12 -9.73 24.84
C GLN A 401 3.58 -9.23 24.87
N LEU A 402 3.99 -8.47 23.84
CA LEU A 402 5.31 -7.79 23.84
C LEU A 402 5.44 -6.79 24.98
N VAL A 403 4.39 -6.02 25.28
CA VAL A 403 4.38 -5.09 26.43
C VAL A 403 4.53 -5.85 27.75
N MET A 404 3.80 -6.97 27.91
CA MET A 404 3.91 -7.83 29.08
C MET A 404 5.33 -8.38 29.26
N LEU A 405 5.93 -8.86 28.18
CA LEU A 405 7.31 -9.33 28.17
C LEU A 405 8.31 -8.20 28.49
N GLY A 406 8.05 -6.98 28.02
CA GLY A 406 8.83 -5.79 28.38
C GLY A 406 8.76 -5.46 29.86
N ILE A 407 7.57 -5.53 30.47
CA ILE A 407 7.37 -5.34 31.92
C ILE A 407 8.12 -6.44 32.69
N GLU A 408 8.02 -7.68 32.29
CA GLU A 408 8.77 -8.80 32.86
C GLU A 408 10.29 -8.57 32.77
N ALA A 409 10.76 -8.00 31.64
CA ALA A 409 12.19 -7.71 31.45
C ALA A 409 12.70 -6.64 32.42
N VAL A 410 11.90 -5.61 32.69
CA VAL A 410 12.25 -4.50 33.61
C VAL A 410 12.13 -4.95 35.07
N ARG A 411 11.10 -5.71 35.42
CA ARG A 411 10.88 -6.20 36.82
C ARG A 411 11.84 -7.34 37.22
N GLY A 412 12.36 -8.08 36.26
CA GLY A 412 13.14 -9.29 36.50
C GLY A 412 12.33 -10.53 36.90
N SER A 413 10.99 -10.42 36.97
CA SER A 413 10.08 -11.53 37.30
C SER A 413 8.76 -11.41 36.53
N PRO A 414 8.08 -12.54 36.25
CA PRO A 414 6.76 -12.55 35.59
C PRO A 414 5.74 -11.71 36.36
N MET A 415 4.70 -11.28 35.66
CA MET A 415 3.61 -10.54 36.28
C MET A 415 2.79 -11.48 37.18
N PRO A 416 2.28 -10.98 38.35
CA PRO A 416 1.38 -11.75 39.17
C PRO A 416 0.14 -12.17 38.40
N GLU A 417 -0.30 -13.41 38.55
CA GLU A 417 -1.41 -14.01 37.80
C GLU A 417 -2.70 -13.16 37.80
N LYS A 418 -3.01 -12.56 38.95
CA LYS A 418 -4.19 -11.66 39.06
C LYS A 418 -4.09 -10.44 38.16
N MET A 419 -2.91 -9.86 38.03
CA MET A 419 -2.69 -8.69 37.15
C MET A 419 -2.67 -9.10 35.69
N GLU A 420 -2.08 -10.23 35.38
CA GLU A 420 -2.08 -10.81 34.03
C GLU A 420 -3.51 -11.09 33.56
N ASN A 421 -4.32 -11.75 34.37
CA ASN A 421 -5.72 -12.04 34.07
C ASN A 421 -6.55 -10.75 33.89
N LEU A 422 -6.33 -9.73 34.75
CA LEU A 422 -7.00 -8.43 34.58
C LEU A 422 -6.61 -7.73 33.29
N PHE A 423 -5.35 -7.80 32.91
CA PHE A 423 -4.84 -7.25 31.65
C PHE A 423 -5.51 -7.92 30.45
N TYR A 424 -5.51 -9.24 30.38
CA TYR A 424 -6.18 -9.98 29.29
C TYR A 424 -7.69 -9.73 29.27
N MET A 425 -8.36 -9.71 30.44
CA MET A 425 -9.78 -9.43 30.53
C MET A 425 -10.11 -8.03 29.98
N SER A 426 -9.29 -7.02 30.29
CA SER A 426 -9.47 -5.66 29.76
C SER A 426 -9.34 -5.62 28.23
N GLY A 427 -8.44 -6.42 27.66
CA GLY A 427 -8.27 -6.56 26.21
C GLY A 427 -9.47 -7.22 25.54
N TRP A 428 -9.99 -8.31 26.11
CA TRP A 428 -11.18 -8.95 25.59
C TRP A 428 -12.41 -8.03 25.60
N VAL A 429 -12.57 -7.24 26.66
CA VAL A 429 -13.65 -6.24 26.75
C VAL A 429 -13.48 -5.17 25.68
N ALA A 430 -12.26 -4.64 25.50
CA ALA A 430 -11.97 -3.62 24.49
C ALA A 430 -12.22 -4.12 23.06
N VAL A 431 -11.70 -5.31 22.73
CA VAL A 431 -11.89 -5.92 21.38
C VAL A 431 -13.36 -6.26 21.15
N GLY A 432 -14.07 -6.81 22.15
CA GLY A 432 -15.49 -7.10 22.05
C GLY A 432 -16.32 -5.84 21.82
N PHE A 433 -16.03 -4.75 22.54
CA PHE A 433 -16.69 -3.46 22.33
C PHE A 433 -16.45 -2.92 20.92
N LEU A 434 -15.20 -2.94 20.44
CA LEU A 434 -14.86 -2.50 19.08
C LEU A 434 -15.57 -3.34 18.02
N MET A 435 -15.68 -4.66 18.23
CA MET A 435 -16.38 -5.56 17.30
C MET A 435 -17.87 -5.24 17.23
N ILE A 436 -18.54 -5.09 18.38
CA ILE A 436 -19.97 -4.72 18.44
C ILE A 436 -20.17 -3.36 17.76
N PHE A 437 -19.30 -2.40 18.05
CA PHE A 437 -19.36 -1.08 17.46
C PHE A 437 -19.17 -1.12 15.92
N ALA A 438 -18.20 -1.91 15.41
CA ALA A 438 -17.96 -2.06 13.98
C ALA A 438 -19.14 -2.73 13.26
N VAL A 439 -19.76 -3.74 13.87
CA VAL A 439 -20.98 -4.39 13.34
C VAL A 439 -22.14 -3.40 13.31
N PHE A 440 -22.33 -2.62 14.37
CA PHE A 440 -23.36 -1.56 14.40
C PHE A 440 -23.14 -0.54 13.30
N ASN A 441 -21.89 -0.10 13.09
CA ASN A 441 -21.52 0.83 12.04
C ASN A 441 -21.77 0.24 10.63
N ASP A 442 -21.45 -1.04 10.43
CA ASP A 442 -21.76 -1.72 9.16
C ASP A 442 -23.26 -1.73 8.89
N ILE A 443 -24.08 -2.10 9.88
CA ILE A 443 -25.54 -2.14 9.75
C ILE A 443 -26.09 -0.75 9.45
N SER A 444 -25.58 0.29 10.12
CA SER A 444 -26.05 1.68 9.91
C SER A 444 -25.79 2.23 8.50
N LYS A 445 -24.83 1.63 7.75
CA LYS A 445 -24.59 1.98 6.33
C LYS A 445 -25.62 1.39 5.38
N PHE A 446 -26.43 0.42 5.83
CA PHE A 446 -27.48 -0.21 5.03
C PHE A 446 -28.87 0.35 5.34
N LEU A 447 -29.00 1.17 6.39
CA LEU A 447 -30.24 1.85 6.77
C LEU A 447 -30.25 3.30 6.24
#